data_7bd785cc4a2dee2294cf429a8b177bc2
#
_entry.id   7bd785cc4a2dee2294cf429a8b177bc2
#
_cell.length_a   1.000
_cell.length_b   1.000
_cell.length_c   1.000
_cell.angle_alpha   90.00
_cell.angle_beta   90.00
_cell.angle_gamma   90.00
#
_symmetry.space_group_name_H-M   'P 1'
#
loop_
_entity.id
_entity.type
_entity.pdbx_description
1 polymer ?
#
loop_
_entity_poly.entity_id
_entity_poly.type
_entity_poly.pdbx_seq_one_letter_code
_entity_poly.pdbx_strand_id
1 'polypeptide(L)'
;MQSSEPTARVVVGVDGSPSSYAALRWADRYARSVGGVVEAIHVWDTPSAVGFTGPAIDPDFDLEQARERFAAELEATFPGERPPGLKEILVEGDPSETLIRASQGAELLVVGRRGRGAFARAMLGSVSQRCAQHAACPVVVVRQETETGPVH
;
A
#
# COMPACT_ATOMS: atom_id res chain seq x y z
N MET A 1 28.26 -19.93 -12.47
CA MET A 1 27.93 -19.63 -11.10
C MET A 1 27.28 -18.27 -10.93
N GLN A 2 26.14 -18.30 -10.42
CA GLN A 2 25.35 -17.10 -10.30
C GLN A 2 25.43 -16.59 -8.89
N SER A 3 25.97 -15.43 -8.69
CA SER A 3 25.71 -14.78 -7.43
C SER A 3 24.29 -14.23 -7.53
N SER A 4 23.40 -14.80 -6.77
CA SER A 4 22.05 -14.30 -6.77
C SER A 4 22.03 -13.01 -5.98
N GLU A 5 22.05 -11.89 -6.68
CA GLU A 5 21.77 -10.64 -6.02
C GLU A 5 20.32 -10.65 -5.58
N PRO A 6 20.02 -10.15 -4.38
CA PRO A 6 18.62 -10.08 -3.95
C PRO A 6 17.82 -9.26 -4.94
N THR A 7 16.67 -9.77 -5.31
CA THR A 7 15.77 -9.02 -6.17
C THR A 7 15.29 -7.78 -5.44
N ALA A 8 15.28 -6.66 -6.13
CA ALA A 8 14.82 -5.41 -5.54
C ALA A 8 13.35 -5.54 -5.14
N ARG A 9 13.05 -5.24 -3.88
CA ARG A 9 11.69 -5.28 -3.36
C ARG A 9 11.13 -3.87 -3.35
N VAL A 10 10.04 -3.67 -4.05
CA VAL A 10 9.32 -2.40 -4.05
C VAL A 10 8.06 -2.60 -3.23
N VAL A 11 8.02 -2.01 -2.05
CA VAL A 11 6.91 -2.16 -1.12
C VAL A 11 5.91 -1.03 -1.37
N VAL A 12 4.64 -1.35 -1.44
CA VAL A 12 3.61 -0.33 -1.64
C VAL A 12 2.44 -0.58 -0.69
N GLY A 13 1.96 0.47 -0.05
CA GLY A 13 0.79 0.41 0.80
C GLY A 13 -0.47 0.63 -0.02
N VAL A 14 -1.46 -0.23 0.18
CA VAL A 14 -2.73 -0.17 -0.54
C VAL A 14 -3.86 -0.05 0.46
N ASP A 15 -4.60 1.04 0.42
CA ASP A 15 -5.69 1.29 1.37
C ASP A 15 -7.03 1.59 0.70
N GLY A 16 -7.11 1.39 -0.60
CA GLY A 16 -8.34 1.65 -1.35
C GLY A 16 -8.55 3.08 -1.76
N SER A 17 -7.64 3.98 -1.39
CA SER A 17 -7.73 5.36 -1.83
C SER A 17 -7.26 5.51 -3.28
N PRO A 18 -7.75 6.52 -4.01
CA PRO A 18 -7.29 6.74 -5.38
C PRO A 18 -5.78 6.93 -5.48
N SER A 19 -5.17 7.62 -4.50
CA SER A 19 -3.72 7.81 -4.54
C SER A 19 -2.96 6.50 -4.27
N SER A 20 -3.53 5.57 -3.51
CA SER A 20 -2.87 4.28 -3.32
C SER A 20 -2.93 3.42 -4.58
N TYR A 21 -3.99 3.55 -5.38
CA TYR A 21 -4.04 2.88 -6.68
C TYR A 21 -2.96 3.44 -7.61
N ALA A 22 -2.82 4.76 -7.63
CA ALA A 22 -1.76 5.38 -8.41
C ALA A 22 -0.38 4.95 -7.93
N ALA A 23 -0.21 4.82 -6.60
CA ALA A 23 1.03 4.35 -6.02
C ALA A 23 1.35 2.92 -6.47
N LEU A 24 0.34 2.06 -6.48
CA LEU A 24 0.53 0.68 -6.90
C LEU A 24 0.91 0.58 -8.38
N ARG A 25 0.28 1.37 -9.24
CA ARG A 25 0.64 1.40 -10.65
C ARG A 25 2.05 1.94 -10.85
N TRP A 26 2.42 2.98 -10.10
CA TRP A 26 3.77 3.53 -10.17
C TRP A 26 4.80 2.49 -9.73
N ALA A 27 4.51 1.78 -8.63
CA ALA A 27 5.42 0.77 -8.11
C ALA A 27 5.63 -0.35 -9.13
N ASP A 28 4.58 -0.76 -9.82
CA ASP A 28 4.69 -1.78 -10.85
C ASP A 28 5.60 -1.34 -11.99
N ARG A 29 5.41 -0.11 -12.47
CA ARG A 29 6.27 0.42 -13.53
C ARG A 29 7.73 0.50 -13.10
N TYR A 30 7.95 0.99 -11.88
CA TYR A 30 9.31 1.09 -11.37
C TYR A 30 9.96 -0.28 -11.22
N ALA A 31 9.24 -1.23 -10.64
CA ALA A 31 9.78 -2.58 -10.44
C ALA A 31 10.17 -3.21 -11.76
N ARG A 32 9.36 -3.03 -12.79
CA ARG A 32 9.68 -3.54 -14.12
C ARG A 32 10.96 -2.93 -14.65
N SER A 33 11.19 -1.66 -14.38
CA SER A 33 12.38 -0.98 -14.91
C SER A 33 13.67 -1.43 -14.26
N VAL A 34 13.61 -1.97 -13.04
CA VAL A 34 14.79 -2.42 -12.31
C VAL A 34 14.85 -3.94 -12.13
N GLY A 35 13.92 -4.66 -12.76
CA GLY A 35 13.87 -6.11 -12.59
C GLY A 35 13.48 -6.53 -11.18
N GLY A 36 12.73 -5.72 -10.48
CA GLY A 36 12.31 -5.98 -9.11
C GLY A 36 10.93 -6.60 -9.00
N VAL A 37 10.50 -6.80 -7.78
CA VAL A 37 9.16 -7.33 -7.49
C VAL A 37 8.41 -6.33 -6.63
N VAL A 38 7.08 -6.33 -6.78
CA VAL A 38 6.20 -5.48 -5.98
C VAL A 38 5.60 -6.30 -4.85
N GLU A 39 5.67 -5.76 -3.65
CA GLU A 39 4.96 -6.30 -2.49
C GLU A 39 3.85 -5.31 -2.14
N ALA A 40 2.64 -5.66 -2.50
CA ALA A 40 1.48 -4.82 -2.21
C ALA A 40 0.92 -5.23 -0.86
N ILE A 41 0.94 -4.29 0.08
CA ILE A 41 0.55 -4.55 1.46
C ILE A 41 -0.74 -3.81 1.77
N HIS A 42 -1.76 -4.57 2.11
CA HIS A 42 -2.99 -4.03 2.64
C HIS A 42 -3.00 -4.28 4.14
N VAL A 43 -3.04 -3.22 4.92
CA VAL A 43 -3.08 -3.32 6.37
C VAL A 43 -4.52 -3.09 6.81
N TRP A 44 -5.06 -4.06 7.54
CA TRP A 44 -6.40 -3.92 8.08
C TRP A 44 -6.31 -3.91 9.60
N ASP A 45 -7.25 -3.22 10.20
CA ASP A 45 -7.25 -3.03 11.63
C ASP A 45 -8.61 -3.46 12.16
N THR A 46 -8.59 -4.31 13.18
CA THR A 46 -9.84 -4.61 13.88
C THR A 46 -10.20 -3.37 14.70
N PRO A 47 -11.48 -3.00 14.70
CA PRO A 47 -11.89 -1.88 15.53
C PRO A 47 -11.40 -2.09 16.96
N SER A 48 -10.68 -1.11 17.47
CA SER A 48 -10.19 -1.16 18.82
C SER A 48 -11.36 -1.44 19.77
N ALA A 49 -11.16 -2.33 20.71
CA ALA A 49 -12.17 -2.61 21.71
C ALA A 49 -12.40 -1.42 22.63
N VAL A 50 -11.56 -0.42 22.58
CA VAL A 50 -11.69 0.74 23.46
C VAL A 50 -12.91 1.55 23.01
N GLY A 51 -13.92 1.60 23.89
CA GLY A 51 -15.13 2.33 23.63
C GLY A 51 -16.16 1.61 22.77
N PHE A 52 -15.88 0.40 22.36
CA PHE A 52 -16.81 -0.38 21.58
C PHE A 52 -17.67 -1.25 22.49
N THR A 53 -18.96 -1.07 22.45
CA THR A 53 -19.89 -1.80 23.31
C THR A 53 -20.80 -2.75 22.54
N GLY A 54 -20.41 -3.13 21.33
CA GLY A 54 -21.19 -4.05 20.52
C GLY A 54 -20.81 -5.50 20.75
N PRO A 55 -21.49 -6.42 20.07
CA PRO A 55 -21.12 -7.83 20.15
C PRO A 55 -19.71 -8.03 19.63
N ALA A 56 -19.07 -9.08 20.14
CA ALA A 56 -17.71 -9.40 19.72
C ALA A 56 -17.70 -9.65 18.21
N ILE A 57 -16.76 -9.03 17.52
CA ILE A 57 -16.60 -9.21 16.10
C ILE A 57 -15.84 -10.52 15.89
N ASP A 58 -16.37 -11.35 14.99
CA ASP A 58 -15.71 -12.59 14.64
C ASP A 58 -14.40 -12.26 13.90
N PRO A 59 -13.24 -12.65 14.42
CA PRO A 59 -11.98 -12.35 13.74
C PRO A 59 -11.88 -12.95 12.34
N ASP A 60 -12.49 -14.12 12.12
CA ASP A 60 -12.48 -14.74 10.81
C ASP A 60 -13.30 -13.93 9.81
N PHE A 61 -14.40 -13.36 10.27
CA PHE A 61 -15.24 -12.52 9.42
C PHE A 61 -14.49 -11.27 8.99
N ASP A 62 -13.76 -10.64 9.90
CA ASP A 62 -13.00 -9.43 9.58
C ASP A 62 -11.87 -9.72 8.61
N LEU A 63 -11.20 -10.85 8.79
CA LEU A 63 -10.14 -11.25 7.87
C LEU A 63 -10.71 -11.51 6.48
N GLU A 64 -11.85 -12.18 6.39
CA GLU A 64 -12.47 -12.45 5.11
C GLU A 64 -12.88 -11.19 4.39
N GLN A 65 -13.44 -10.23 5.12
CA GLN A 65 -13.78 -8.94 4.53
C GLN A 65 -12.54 -8.20 4.05
N ALA A 66 -11.46 -8.27 4.82
CA ALA A 66 -10.21 -7.63 4.41
C ALA A 66 -9.67 -8.27 3.13
N ARG A 67 -9.75 -9.58 3.02
CA ARG A 67 -9.34 -10.27 1.79
C ARG A 67 -10.15 -9.85 0.59
N GLU A 68 -11.46 -9.79 0.74
CA GLU A 68 -12.34 -9.41 -0.35
C GLU A 68 -12.07 -7.96 -0.78
N ARG A 69 -11.86 -7.09 0.19
CA ARG A 69 -11.56 -5.70 -0.09
C ARG A 69 -10.23 -5.56 -0.84
N PHE A 70 -9.22 -6.26 -0.37
CA PHE A 70 -7.90 -6.22 -1.01
C PHE A 70 -7.96 -6.76 -2.44
N ALA A 71 -8.67 -7.86 -2.64
CA ALA A 71 -8.85 -8.42 -3.97
C ALA A 71 -9.55 -7.43 -4.90
N ALA A 72 -10.55 -6.72 -4.39
CA ALA A 72 -11.26 -5.71 -5.19
C ALA A 72 -10.34 -4.53 -5.53
N GLU A 73 -9.49 -4.13 -4.61
CA GLU A 73 -8.53 -3.05 -4.85
C GLU A 73 -7.52 -3.43 -5.91
N LEU A 74 -7.04 -4.67 -5.88
CA LEU A 74 -6.11 -5.14 -6.89
C LEU A 74 -6.78 -5.27 -8.25
N GLU A 75 -8.02 -5.73 -8.29
CA GLU A 75 -8.77 -5.81 -9.54
C GLU A 75 -9.01 -4.42 -10.12
N ALA A 76 -9.31 -3.44 -9.26
CA ALA A 76 -9.50 -2.07 -9.71
C ALA A 76 -8.22 -1.47 -10.29
N THR A 77 -7.07 -1.86 -9.75
CA THR A 77 -5.78 -1.34 -10.21
C THR A 77 -5.31 -2.05 -11.47
N PHE A 78 -5.48 -3.36 -11.54
CA PHE A 78 -5.03 -4.20 -12.64
C PHE A 78 -6.19 -5.03 -13.15
N PRO A 79 -7.10 -4.44 -13.94
CA PRO A 79 -8.27 -5.19 -14.40
C PRO A 79 -7.88 -6.42 -15.21
N GLY A 80 -8.46 -7.54 -14.86
CA GLY A 80 -8.28 -8.79 -15.58
C GLY A 80 -7.10 -9.60 -15.11
N GLU A 81 -5.91 -9.08 -15.13
CA GLU A 81 -4.72 -9.85 -14.82
C GLU A 81 -3.72 -9.03 -14.02
N ARG A 82 -3.28 -9.58 -12.91
CA ARG A 82 -2.28 -8.94 -12.07
C ARG A 82 -0.89 -9.12 -12.67
N PRO A 83 0.02 -8.15 -12.41
CA PRO A 83 1.39 -8.28 -12.91
C PRO A 83 2.06 -9.54 -12.40
N PRO A 84 2.88 -10.18 -13.23
CA PRO A 84 3.64 -11.35 -12.79
C PRO A 84 4.58 -10.96 -11.63
N GLY A 85 4.65 -11.82 -10.63
CA GLY A 85 5.53 -11.60 -9.50
C GLY A 85 5.00 -10.67 -8.43
N LEU A 86 3.81 -10.12 -8.62
CA LEU A 86 3.19 -9.30 -7.58
C LEU A 86 2.91 -10.15 -6.35
N LYS A 87 3.41 -9.71 -5.21
CA LYS A 87 3.11 -10.36 -3.94
C LYS A 87 2.03 -9.59 -3.22
N GLU A 88 1.00 -10.30 -2.82
CA GLU A 88 -0.14 -9.73 -2.11
C GLU A 88 -0.02 -10.06 -0.64
N ILE A 89 0.13 -9.05 0.19
CA ILE A 89 0.38 -9.24 1.61
C ILE A 89 -0.70 -8.54 2.39
N LEU A 90 -1.40 -9.32 3.20
CA LEU A 90 -2.48 -8.83 4.03
C LEU A 90 -2.04 -8.91 5.48
N VAL A 91 -2.03 -7.79 6.18
CA VAL A 91 -1.51 -7.72 7.55
C VAL A 91 -2.51 -7.02 8.44
N GLU A 92 -2.73 -7.58 9.62
CA GLU A 92 -3.49 -6.90 10.65
C GLU A 92 -2.56 -6.02 11.46
N GLY A 93 -2.94 -4.78 11.69
CA GLY A 93 -2.14 -3.90 12.52
C GLY A 93 -2.26 -2.44 12.14
N ASP A 94 -1.27 -1.68 12.55
CA ASP A 94 -1.21 -0.25 12.23
C ASP A 94 -0.54 -0.04 10.88
N PRO A 95 -1.16 0.71 9.98
CA PRO A 95 -0.60 0.88 8.64
C PRO A 95 0.82 1.47 8.62
N SER A 96 1.05 2.55 9.35
CA SER A 96 2.37 3.17 9.32
C SER A 96 3.45 2.26 9.90
N GLU A 97 3.19 1.64 11.03
CA GLU A 97 4.16 0.73 11.64
C GLU A 97 4.47 -0.45 10.74
N THR A 98 3.44 -1.01 10.12
CA THR A 98 3.62 -2.16 9.23
C THR A 98 4.48 -1.80 8.04
N LEU A 99 4.18 -0.67 7.40
CA LEU A 99 4.93 -0.24 6.23
C LEU A 99 6.37 0.14 6.57
N ILE A 100 6.56 0.82 7.70
CA ILE A 100 7.91 1.17 8.15
C ILE A 100 8.74 -0.10 8.38
N ARG A 101 8.14 -1.10 9.02
CA ARG A 101 8.83 -2.37 9.24
C ARG A 101 9.15 -3.05 7.90
N ALA A 102 8.21 -3.04 6.96
CA ALA A 102 8.42 -3.65 5.65
C ALA A 102 9.49 -2.93 4.83
N SER A 103 9.76 -1.67 5.15
CA SER A 103 10.76 -0.90 4.41
C SER A 103 12.18 -1.36 4.66
N GLN A 104 12.40 -2.13 5.71
CA GLN A 104 13.74 -2.62 6.01
C GLN A 104 14.19 -3.57 4.91
N GLY A 105 15.30 -3.26 4.29
CA GLY A 105 15.83 -4.06 3.18
C GLY A 105 15.11 -3.87 1.87
N ALA A 106 14.13 -2.99 1.80
CA ALA A 106 13.43 -2.72 0.56
C ALA A 106 14.20 -1.72 -0.31
N GLU A 107 13.97 -1.79 -1.60
CA GLU A 107 14.52 -0.82 -2.54
C GLU A 107 13.82 0.52 -2.39
N LEU A 108 12.49 0.49 -2.33
CA LEU A 108 11.65 1.66 -2.16
C LEU A 108 10.42 1.29 -1.36
N LEU A 109 9.87 2.26 -0.65
CA LEU A 109 8.52 2.20 -0.09
C LEU A 109 7.69 3.25 -0.82
N VAL A 110 6.59 2.81 -1.43
CA VAL A 110 5.72 3.69 -2.21
C VAL A 110 4.39 3.82 -1.49
N VAL A 111 3.96 5.05 -1.29
CA VAL A 111 2.67 5.31 -0.63
C VAL A 111 1.92 6.37 -1.40
N GLY A 112 0.60 6.35 -1.29
CA GLY A 112 -0.20 7.44 -1.82
C GLY A 112 -0.03 8.68 -0.98
N ARG A 113 -0.23 9.82 -1.58
CA ARG A 113 -0.09 11.09 -0.88
C ARG A 113 -1.05 11.22 0.29
N ARG A 114 -2.28 10.72 0.12
CA ARG A 114 -3.29 10.74 1.16
C ARG A 114 -4.05 9.43 1.15
N GLY A 115 -4.37 8.93 2.34
CA GLY A 115 -5.18 7.75 2.44
C GLY A 115 -6.65 8.09 2.50
N ARG A 116 -7.44 7.11 2.91
CA ARG A 116 -8.87 7.27 3.06
C ARG A 116 -9.17 8.22 4.22
N GLY A 117 -10.13 9.08 4.03
CA GLY A 117 -10.56 10.00 5.07
C GLY A 117 -9.64 11.17 5.32
N ALA A 118 -8.59 11.32 4.54
CA ALA A 118 -7.70 12.46 4.68
C ALA A 118 -8.42 13.75 4.28
N PHE A 119 -8.07 14.83 4.96
CA PHE A 119 -8.63 16.13 4.63
C PHE A 119 -8.13 16.58 3.26
N ALA A 120 -9.02 17.19 2.50
CA ALA A 120 -8.70 17.58 1.13
C ALA A 120 -7.51 18.53 1.03
N ARG A 121 -7.28 19.32 2.08
CA ARG A 121 -6.21 20.31 2.08
C ARG A 121 -4.93 19.85 2.72
N ALA A 122 -4.91 18.63 3.27
CA ALA A 122 -3.70 18.10 3.87
C ALA A 122 -2.65 17.90 2.79
N MET A 123 -1.41 18.27 3.08
CA MET A 123 -0.32 18.06 2.15
C MET A 123 0.02 16.58 2.05
N LEU A 124 0.09 15.91 3.19
CA LEU A 124 0.31 14.46 3.24
C LEU A 124 -0.65 13.86 4.24
N GLY A 125 -1.04 12.61 4.00
CA GLY A 125 -1.80 11.86 4.98
C GLY A 125 -0.90 11.42 6.14
N SER A 126 -1.52 10.95 7.21
CA SER A 126 -0.76 10.56 8.39
C SER A 126 0.19 9.39 8.11
N VAL A 127 -0.26 8.42 7.32
CA VAL A 127 0.57 7.26 7.00
C VAL A 127 1.76 7.67 6.13
N SER A 128 1.51 8.45 5.07
CA SER A 128 2.59 8.88 4.19
C SER A 128 3.59 9.76 4.93
N GLN A 129 3.12 10.61 5.83
CA GLN A 129 4.01 11.48 6.61
C GLN A 129 4.91 10.66 7.53
N ARG A 130 4.34 9.70 8.25
CA ARG A 130 5.12 8.87 9.16
C ARG A 130 6.10 7.98 8.39
N CYS A 131 5.69 7.44 7.26
CA CYS A 131 6.60 6.67 6.43
C CYS A 131 7.76 7.51 5.93
N ALA A 132 7.48 8.73 5.47
CA ALA A 132 8.52 9.61 5.00
C ALA A 132 9.54 9.94 6.07
N GLN A 133 9.10 10.02 7.33
CA GLN A 133 9.98 10.35 8.44
C GLN A 133 10.76 9.16 8.99
N HIS A 134 10.22 7.96 8.91
CA HIS A 134 10.75 6.84 9.68
C HIS A 134 11.10 5.59 8.87
N ALA A 135 10.80 5.55 7.58
CA ALA A 135 11.13 4.38 6.78
C ALA A 135 12.63 4.15 6.72
N ALA A 136 13.01 2.89 6.56
CA ALA A 136 14.43 2.49 6.47
C ALA A 136 14.95 2.53 5.03
N CYS A 137 14.13 2.93 4.07
CA CYS A 137 14.52 3.05 2.67
C CYS A 137 13.92 4.33 2.10
N PRO A 138 14.29 4.73 0.87
CA PRO A 138 13.66 5.88 0.24
C PRO A 138 12.16 5.70 0.10
N VAL A 139 11.42 6.78 0.26
CA VAL A 139 9.96 6.77 0.19
C VAL A 139 9.53 7.61 -1.00
N VAL A 140 8.69 7.03 -1.84
CA VAL A 140 8.08 7.74 -2.96
C VAL A 140 6.61 7.99 -2.60
N VAL A 141 6.21 9.25 -2.67
CA VAL A 141 4.83 9.64 -2.38
C VAL A 141 4.16 9.96 -3.71
N VAL A 142 3.09 9.24 -4.01
CA VAL A 142 2.44 9.34 -5.32
C VAL A 142 1.12 10.06 -5.16
N ARG A 143 0.88 11.02 -6.03
CA ARG A 143 -0.39 11.74 -6.07
C ARG A 143 -1.43 10.93 -6.82
N GLN A 144 -2.69 11.19 -6.48
CA GLN A 144 -3.78 10.65 -7.28
C GLN A 144 -3.65 11.14 -8.72
N GLU A 145 -3.82 10.23 -9.66
CA GLU A 145 -3.83 10.61 -11.05
C GLU A 145 -5.09 11.42 -11.34
N THR A 146 -4.91 12.54 -12.02
CA THR A 146 -6.03 13.34 -12.43
C THR A 146 -6.40 12.96 -13.85
N GLU A 147 -7.68 12.79 -14.09
CA GLU A 147 -8.17 12.43 -15.42
C GLU A 147 -8.33 13.64 -16.31
N THR A 148 -8.02 14.78 -15.79
CA THR A 148 -8.25 15.99 -16.55
C THR A 148 -7.20 16.18 -17.60
N GLY A 149 -7.58 16.90 -18.61
CA GLY A 149 -6.71 17.21 -19.70
C GLY A 149 -5.48 18.00 -19.31
N PRO A 150 -4.90 18.69 -20.25
CA PRO A 150 -3.55 19.21 -20.08
C PRO A 150 -3.42 20.11 -18.87
N VAL A 151 -2.29 19.96 -18.22
CA VAL A 151 -1.93 20.81 -17.10
C VAL A 151 -1.24 22.04 -17.67
N HIS A 152 -1.66 23.16 -17.17
CA HIS A 152 -1.10 24.44 -17.62
C HIS A 152 -0.08 24.97 -16.67
#